data_547db78647d288a67ab670927983c416
#
_entry.id   547db78647d288a67ab670927983c416
#
_cell.length_a   1.000
_cell.length_b   1.000
_cell.length_c   1.000
_cell.angle_alpha   90.00
_cell.angle_beta   90.00
_cell.angle_gamma   90.00
#
_symmetry.space_group_name_H-M   'P 1'
#
loop_
_entity.id
_entity.type
_entity.pdbx_description
1 polymer ?
#
loop_
_entity_poly.entity_id
_entity_poly.type
_entity_poly.pdbx_seq_one_letter_code
_entity_poly.pdbx_strand_id
1 'polypeptide(L)'
;MPFASFQRMAWKYRAMAYATTLRHTGVLYQTMYLVATAMGLAPCGLGNGDADLSARVLGLDYLKESSVGDFLLGTPGPDAGIPADPGAEWHMVNSPEWSLPDSAQAPAEMSWPQ
;
A
#
# COMPACT_ATOMS: atom_id res chain seq x y z
N MET A 1 7.17 -10.62 0.78
CA MET A 1 5.85 -10.62 0.10
C MET A 1 4.81 -11.22 1.03
N PRO A 2 3.78 -10.49 1.46
CA PRO A 2 2.61 -11.07 2.11
C PRO A 2 1.68 -11.74 1.11
N PHE A 3 1.21 -12.94 1.43
CA PHE A 3 0.26 -13.70 0.62
C PHE A 3 -1.07 -13.83 1.35
N ALA A 4 -2.16 -13.79 0.60
CA ALA A 4 -3.50 -14.00 1.12
C ALA A 4 -4.15 -15.23 0.49
N SER A 5 -4.68 -16.11 1.34
CA SER A 5 -5.58 -17.18 0.92
C SER A 5 -7.02 -16.65 0.92
N PHE A 6 -7.52 -16.29 -0.25
CA PHE A 6 -8.84 -15.68 -0.41
C PHE A 6 -9.97 -16.64 0.02
N GLN A 7 -9.81 -17.92 -0.19
CA GLN A 7 -10.83 -18.91 0.20
C GLN A 7 -11.05 -18.93 1.72
N ARG A 8 -9.97 -18.85 2.51
CA ARG A 8 -10.06 -18.81 3.97
C ARG A 8 -10.75 -17.54 4.45
N MET A 9 -10.45 -16.41 3.82
CA MET A 9 -11.07 -15.12 4.14
C MET A 9 -12.53 -15.08 3.69
N ALA A 10 -12.84 -15.59 2.48
CA ALA A 10 -14.18 -15.61 1.94
C ALA A 10 -15.14 -16.49 2.75
N TRP A 11 -14.65 -17.59 3.33
CA TRP A 11 -15.46 -18.45 4.20
C TRP A 11 -16.09 -17.66 5.38
N LYS A 12 -15.31 -16.77 5.99
CA LYS A 12 -15.75 -15.99 7.16
C LYS A 12 -16.38 -14.64 6.77
N TYR A 13 -15.75 -13.91 5.85
CA TYR A 13 -16.08 -12.51 5.57
C TYR A 13 -16.89 -12.31 4.28
N ARG A 14 -17.11 -13.37 3.50
CA ARG A 14 -17.92 -13.35 2.26
C ARG A 14 -17.53 -12.17 1.35
N ALA A 15 -18.49 -11.33 0.99
CA ALA A 15 -18.26 -10.16 0.14
C ALA A 15 -17.22 -9.16 0.70
N MET A 16 -17.00 -9.15 2.01
CA MET A 16 -16.03 -8.28 2.66
C MET A 16 -14.60 -8.85 2.67
N ALA A 17 -14.40 -10.08 2.19
CA ALA A 17 -13.12 -10.79 2.30
C ALA A 17 -11.95 -10.00 1.69
N TYR A 18 -12.13 -9.46 0.51
CA TYR A 18 -11.10 -8.69 -0.19
C TYR A 18 -10.73 -7.40 0.57
N ALA A 19 -11.73 -6.61 0.92
CA ALA A 19 -11.52 -5.37 1.67
C ALA A 19 -10.85 -5.63 3.03
N THR A 20 -11.23 -6.71 3.72
CA THR A 20 -10.63 -7.12 4.98
C THR A 20 -9.18 -7.53 4.80
N THR A 21 -8.87 -8.28 3.74
CA THR A 21 -7.50 -8.68 3.40
C THR A 21 -6.61 -7.44 3.21
N LEU A 22 -7.06 -6.45 2.42
CA LEU A 22 -6.28 -5.23 2.18
C LEU A 22 -6.07 -4.42 3.47
N ARG A 23 -7.08 -4.33 4.34
CA ARG A 23 -6.93 -3.68 5.66
C ARG A 23 -5.89 -4.38 6.52
N HIS A 24 -5.90 -5.70 6.57
CA HIS A 24 -4.91 -6.48 7.31
C HIS A 24 -3.50 -6.32 6.72
N THR A 25 -3.38 -6.24 5.40
CA THR A 25 -2.10 -5.96 4.74
C THR A 25 -1.54 -4.61 5.17
N GLY A 26 -2.37 -3.56 5.25
CA GLY A 26 -1.95 -2.25 5.75
C GLY A 26 -1.45 -2.29 7.19
N VAL A 27 -2.15 -3.01 8.07
CA VAL A 27 -1.73 -3.20 9.48
C VAL A 27 -0.40 -3.96 9.55
N LEU A 28 -0.24 -5.01 8.73
CA LEU A 28 1.00 -5.77 8.65
C LEU A 28 2.16 -4.87 8.19
N TYR A 29 1.96 -4.07 7.16
CA TYR A 29 2.97 -3.13 6.67
C TYR A 29 3.39 -2.14 7.74
N GLN A 30 2.44 -1.54 8.45
CA GLN A 30 2.77 -0.62 9.55
C GLN A 30 3.61 -1.31 10.62
N THR A 31 3.27 -2.54 10.99
CA THR A 31 4.06 -3.31 11.95
C THR A 31 5.48 -3.57 11.43
N MET A 32 5.60 -3.93 10.14
CA MET A 32 6.91 -4.16 9.51
C MET A 32 7.76 -2.88 9.47
N TYR A 33 7.14 -1.72 9.20
CA TYR A 33 7.82 -0.42 9.26
C TYR A 33 8.36 -0.15 10.67
N LEU A 34 7.55 -0.32 11.70
CA LEU A 34 7.96 -0.07 13.09
C LEU A 34 9.11 -0.99 13.52
N VAL A 35 8.99 -2.28 13.22
CA VAL A 35 10.03 -3.27 13.58
C VAL A 35 11.32 -3.00 12.81
N ALA A 36 11.24 -2.79 11.50
CA ALA A 36 12.42 -2.53 10.68
C ALA A 36 13.16 -1.24 11.13
N THR A 37 12.40 -0.18 11.42
CA THR A 37 12.97 1.07 11.94
C THR A 37 13.63 0.84 13.30
N ALA A 38 13.02 0.09 14.20
CA ALA A 38 13.61 -0.25 15.50
C ALA A 38 14.90 -1.09 15.37
N MET A 39 15.02 -1.86 14.28
CA MET A 39 16.22 -2.63 13.95
C MET A 39 17.29 -1.82 13.19
N GLY A 40 17.04 -0.54 12.91
CA GLY A 40 17.96 0.31 12.13
C GLY A 40 18.00 -0.05 10.64
N LEU A 41 16.95 -0.68 10.12
CA LEU A 41 16.80 -1.01 8.71
C LEU A 41 16.00 0.07 7.97
N ALA A 42 16.15 0.11 6.65
CA ALA A 42 15.38 0.97 5.76
C ALA A 42 14.21 0.17 5.14
N PRO A 43 12.99 0.31 5.65
CA PRO A 43 11.81 -0.36 5.13
C PRO A 43 11.20 0.41 3.95
N CYS A 44 10.64 -0.33 3.00
CA CYS A 44 9.86 0.25 1.90
C CYS A 44 8.74 -0.70 1.47
N GLY A 45 7.50 -0.29 1.71
CA GLY A 45 6.33 -0.97 1.17
C GLY A 45 6.10 -0.56 -0.29
N LEU A 46 5.96 -1.53 -1.18
CA LEU A 46 5.69 -1.29 -2.59
C LEU A 46 4.18 -1.34 -2.85
N GLY A 47 3.68 -0.36 -3.58
CA GLY A 47 2.26 -0.26 -3.93
C GLY A 47 1.87 -1.11 -5.12
N ASN A 48 2.83 -1.59 -5.89
CA ASN A 48 2.62 -2.46 -7.04
C ASN A 48 3.66 -3.58 -7.05
N GLY A 49 3.24 -4.74 -7.49
CA GLY A 49 4.09 -5.90 -7.69
C GLY A 49 3.46 -6.82 -8.74
N ASP A 50 4.27 -7.70 -9.32
CA ASP A 50 3.77 -8.70 -10.26
C ASP A 50 3.27 -9.94 -9.47
N ALA A 51 2.00 -9.90 -9.10
CA ALA A 51 1.37 -10.98 -8.35
C ALA A 51 1.27 -12.29 -9.17
N ASP A 52 1.17 -12.20 -10.50
CA ASP A 52 1.14 -13.38 -11.38
C ASP A 52 2.52 -14.02 -11.44
N LEU A 53 3.57 -13.24 -11.60
CA LEU A 53 4.94 -13.75 -11.53
C LEU A 53 5.23 -14.40 -10.18
N SER A 54 4.82 -13.77 -9.11
CA SER A 54 4.98 -14.28 -7.75
C SER A 54 4.29 -15.63 -7.55
N ALA A 55 3.05 -15.76 -8.05
CA ALA A 55 2.30 -17.01 -7.98
C ALA A 55 2.98 -18.11 -8.78
N ARG A 56 3.48 -17.81 -9.99
CA ARG A 56 4.21 -18.77 -10.83
C ARG A 56 5.50 -19.25 -10.18
N VAL A 57 6.31 -18.35 -9.64
CA VAL A 57 7.59 -18.67 -8.98
C VAL A 57 7.38 -19.55 -7.74
N LEU A 58 6.31 -19.34 -7.01
CA LEU A 58 6.00 -20.05 -5.78
C LEU A 58 5.09 -21.29 -6.00
N GLY A 59 4.67 -21.53 -7.23
CA GLY A 59 3.78 -22.65 -7.55
C GLY A 59 2.38 -22.50 -6.95
N LEU A 60 1.88 -21.28 -6.80
CA LEU A 60 0.57 -20.99 -6.25
C LEU A 60 -0.50 -20.89 -7.33
N ASP A 61 -1.73 -21.21 -6.97
CA ASP A 61 -2.90 -20.91 -7.79
C ASP A 61 -3.30 -19.46 -7.55
N TYR A 62 -3.02 -18.59 -8.51
CA TYR A 62 -3.28 -17.14 -8.43
C TYR A 62 -4.72 -16.79 -7.99
N LEU A 63 -5.71 -17.60 -8.38
CA LEU A 63 -7.11 -17.36 -8.02
C LEU A 63 -7.44 -17.77 -6.59
N LYS A 64 -6.59 -18.56 -5.95
CA LYS A 64 -6.78 -19.01 -4.56
C LYS A 64 -5.87 -18.29 -3.60
N GLU A 65 -4.63 -18.09 -3.99
CA GLU A 65 -3.59 -17.48 -3.17
C GLU A 65 -2.76 -16.54 -4.03
N SER A 66 -2.69 -15.28 -3.63
CA SER A 66 -1.96 -14.27 -4.38
C SER A 66 -1.18 -13.35 -3.47
N SER A 67 -0.12 -12.73 -4.01
CA SER A 67 0.54 -11.62 -3.34
C SER A 67 -0.46 -10.46 -3.20
N VAL A 68 -0.49 -9.87 -2.01
CA VAL A 68 -1.31 -8.69 -1.71
C VAL A 68 -0.46 -7.45 -1.47
N GLY A 69 0.82 -7.54 -1.81
CA GLY A 69 1.77 -6.45 -1.82
C GLY A 69 3.21 -6.92 -1.61
N ASP A 70 4.14 -6.03 -1.77
CA ASP A 70 5.56 -6.29 -1.63
C ASP A 70 6.20 -5.35 -0.61
N PHE A 71 7.21 -5.84 0.07
CA PHE A 71 7.91 -5.07 1.09
C PHE A 71 9.42 -5.33 0.98
N LEU A 72 10.17 -4.27 0.84
CA LEU A 72 11.63 -4.30 0.79
C LEU A 72 12.22 -3.93 2.14
N LEU A 73 13.33 -4.57 2.45
CA LEU A 73 14.18 -4.22 3.59
C LEU A 73 15.59 -3.98 3.06
N GLY A 74 16.16 -2.86 3.43
CA GLY A 74 17.51 -2.49 3.09
C GLY A 74 18.27 -1.96 4.30
N THR A 75 19.54 -1.64 4.11
CA THR A 75 20.31 -0.84 5.06
C THR A 75 20.22 0.62 4.68
N PRO A 76 20.10 1.55 5.64
CA PRO A 76 20.20 2.97 5.35
C PRO A 76 21.51 3.28 4.63
N GLY A 77 21.43 4.08 3.56
CA GLY A 77 22.62 4.59 2.91
C GLY A 77 23.39 5.56 3.82
N PRO A 78 24.65 5.87 3.50
CA PRO A 78 25.45 6.81 4.29
C PRO A 78 24.81 8.21 4.37
N ASP A 79 24.00 8.58 3.38
CA ASP A 79 23.29 9.86 3.30
C ASP A 79 21.83 9.78 3.76
N ALA A 80 21.40 8.65 4.30
CA ALA A 80 20.05 8.45 4.83
C ALA A 80 19.83 9.12 6.20
N GLY A 81 20.69 10.04 6.56
CA GLY A 81 20.44 10.94 7.68
C GLY A 81 19.11 11.65 7.46
N ILE A 82 18.25 11.60 8.44
CA ILE A 82 17.04 12.44 8.48
C ILE A 82 17.49 13.85 8.13
N PRO A 83 16.91 14.49 7.13
CA PRO A 83 17.24 15.88 6.85
C PRO A 83 17.13 16.65 8.15
N ALA A 84 18.21 17.26 8.59
CA ALA A 84 18.27 17.96 9.85
C ALA A 84 17.56 19.32 9.79
N ASP A 85 16.61 19.49 8.89
CA ASP A 85 15.77 20.65 8.81
C ASP A 85 14.37 20.35 9.33
N PRO A 86 14.14 20.52 10.66
CA PRO A 86 12.80 20.43 11.21
C PRO A 86 11.86 21.56 10.70
N GLY A 87 12.38 22.50 9.92
CA GLY A 87 11.64 23.58 9.27
C GLY A 87 11.42 23.39 7.78
N ALA A 88 11.78 22.24 7.19
CA ALA A 88 11.35 21.91 5.85
C ALA A 88 9.82 21.85 5.83
N GLU A 89 9.19 22.98 5.58
CA GLU A 89 7.76 23.01 5.27
C GLU A 89 7.52 22.01 4.14
N TRP A 90 6.58 21.09 4.34
CA TRP A 90 6.05 20.26 3.28
C TRP A 90 5.32 21.21 2.32
N HIS A 91 6.07 21.76 1.41
CA HIS A 91 5.47 22.45 0.28
C HIS A 91 4.77 21.39 -0.55
N MET A 92 3.47 21.32 -0.44
CA MET A 92 2.70 20.72 -1.53
C MET A 92 3.05 21.54 -2.76
N VAL A 93 3.93 20.98 -3.59
CA VAL A 93 4.14 21.52 -4.93
C VAL A 93 2.82 21.30 -5.66
N ASN A 94 1.95 22.31 -5.60
CA ASN A 94 0.83 22.40 -6.51
C ASN A 94 1.44 22.60 -7.90
N SER A 95 1.82 21.51 -8.53
CA SER A 95 2.14 21.53 -9.95
C SER A 95 0.87 21.99 -10.66
N PRO A 96 0.93 23.01 -11.52
CA PRO A 96 -0.25 23.49 -12.28
C PRO A 96 -0.94 22.38 -13.06
N GLU A 97 -0.22 21.34 -13.42
CA GLU A 97 -0.72 20.14 -14.10
C GLU A 97 -1.65 19.27 -13.22
N TRP A 98 -1.60 19.42 -11.87
CA TRP A 98 -2.49 18.74 -10.92
C TRP A 98 -3.67 19.60 -10.48
N SER A 99 -3.74 20.87 -10.90
CA SER A 99 -4.95 21.67 -10.72
C SER A 99 -6.04 21.08 -11.61
N LEU A 100 -7.11 20.58 -10.98
CA LEU A 100 -8.28 20.17 -11.72
C LEU A 100 -8.77 21.36 -12.56
N PRO A 101 -9.05 21.19 -13.86
CA PRO A 101 -9.64 22.27 -14.63
C PRO A 101 -10.95 22.71 -13.96
N ASP A 102 -11.27 24.01 -14.03
CA ASP A 102 -12.48 24.59 -13.43
C ASP A 102 -13.79 23.87 -13.84
N SER A 103 -13.76 23.18 -14.98
CA SER A 103 -14.85 22.32 -15.45
C SER A 103 -15.05 21.02 -14.65
N ALA A 104 -14.12 20.69 -13.76
CA ALA A 104 -14.20 19.50 -12.91
C ALA A 104 -14.83 19.80 -11.54
N GLN A 105 -15.39 20.97 -11.33
CA GLN A 105 -16.29 21.21 -10.22
C GLN A 105 -17.46 20.24 -10.38
N ALA A 106 -17.54 19.25 -9.48
CA ALA A 106 -18.63 18.30 -9.48
C ALA A 106 -19.96 19.05 -9.49
N PRO A 107 -20.93 18.66 -10.33
CA PRO A 107 -22.24 19.27 -10.27
C PRO A 107 -22.76 19.16 -8.84
N ALA A 108 -23.32 20.25 -8.31
CA ALA A 108 -23.74 20.41 -6.93
C ALA A 108 -24.88 19.48 -6.48
N GLU A 109 -25.27 18.53 -7.32
CA GLU A 109 -26.38 17.61 -7.09
C GLU A 109 -26.02 16.16 -7.40
N MET A 110 -25.10 15.60 -6.63
CA MET A 110 -25.02 14.14 -6.54
C MET A 110 -25.77 13.72 -5.28
N SER A 111 -27.13 13.68 -5.39
CA SER A 111 -27.96 13.01 -4.40
C SER A 111 -27.78 11.52 -4.52
N TRP A 112 -27.23 10.87 -3.50
CA TRP A 112 -27.21 9.42 -3.41
C TRP A 112 -28.64 8.90 -3.25
N PRO A 113 -29.08 7.91 -4.04
CA PRO A 113 -30.35 7.25 -3.80
C PRO A 113 -30.33 6.60 -2.41
N GLN A 114 -31.41 6.83 -1.64
CA GLN A 114 -31.64 6.24 -0.32
C GLN A 114 -32.01 4.78 -0.43
#